data_467a6b86205b0fe8cbd4bc54816f1715
#
_entry.id   467a6b86205b0fe8cbd4bc54816f1715
#
_cell.length_a   1.000
_cell.length_b   1.000
_cell.length_c   1.000
_cell.angle_alpha   90.00
_cell.angle_beta   90.00
_cell.angle_gamma   90.00
#
_symmetry.space_group_name_H-M   'P 1'
#
loop_
_entity.id
_entity.type
_entity.pdbx_description
1 polymer ?
#
loop_
_entity_poly.entity_id
_entity_poly.type
_entity_poly.pdbx_seq_one_letter_code
_entity_poly.pdbx_strand_id
1 'polypeptide(L)'
;MKRKFSYSMKEMNYRLLMMGRPIWKYIGISTLASTLGALSHMGLMGFGALWLLAAAGFSDGAGIYAALTAVCAVLIAVCRYLEGVFSHLGAYGILAKMRVHLFDAIDRIAPAYLIGRETGDVMNIAVSDIETLEYFFAHTIGPMFTVILLPTTTVVIAWCVNPLYALVLIPIYLIISVVLPLVA
;
A
#
# COMPACT_ATOMS: atom_id res chain seq x y z
N MET A 1 -0.69 27.72 -29.18
CA MET A 1 -0.70 26.38 -29.81
C MET A 1 -0.49 25.33 -28.74
N LYS A 2 -1.58 24.75 -28.19
CA LYS A 2 -1.52 23.72 -27.11
C LYS A 2 -1.07 22.40 -27.74
N ARG A 3 0.21 22.05 -27.65
CA ARG A 3 0.65 20.67 -27.90
C ARG A 3 -0.03 19.77 -26.86
N LYS A 4 -1.08 19.06 -27.24
CA LYS A 4 -1.59 17.93 -26.47
C LYS A 4 -0.51 16.83 -26.50
N PHE A 5 0.30 16.74 -25.47
CA PHE A 5 1.09 15.54 -25.23
C PHE A 5 0.11 14.43 -24.82
N SER A 6 -0.39 13.70 -25.81
CA SER A 6 -1.25 12.56 -25.56
C SER A 6 -0.35 11.33 -25.35
N TYR A 7 0.16 11.16 -24.14
CA TYR A 7 0.72 9.87 -23.75
C TYR A 7 -0.43 8.89 -23.55
N SER A 8 -0.25 7.66 -24.03
CA SER A 8 -1.15 6.57 -23.68
C SER A 8 -1.12 6.36 -22.15
N MET A 9 -2.27 6.03 -21.52
CA MET A 9 -2.33 5.70 -20.10
C MET A 9 -1.31 4.64 -19.70
N LYS A 10 -1.06 3.65 -20.56
CA LYS A 10 -0.04 2.61 -20.35
C LYS A 10 1.37 3.18 -20.27
N GLU A 11 1.70 4.13 -21.16
CA GLU A 11 3.03 4.76 -21.18
C GLU A 11 3.21 5.68 -19.97
N MET A 12 2.17 6.39 -19.57
CA MET A 12 2.19 7.24 -18.37
C MET A 12 2.40 6.41 -17.11
N ASN A 13 1.64 5.33 -16.94
CA ASN A 13 1.80 4.42 -15.81
C ASN A 13 3.19 3.76 -15.78
N TYR A 14 3.71 3.34 -16.94
CA TYR A 14 5.07 2.79 -17.04
C TYR A 14 6.14 3.80 -16.59
N ARG A 15 6.04 5.06 -17.05
CA ARG A 15 6.98 6.12 -16.66
C ARG A 15 6.91 6.42 -15.16
N LEU A 16 5.70 6.48 -14.57
CA LEU A 16 5.51 6.65 -13.13
C LEU A 16 6.14 5.51 -12.33
N LEU A 17 5.92 4.27 -12.75
CA LEU A 17 6.53 3.10 -12.11
C LEU A 17 8.07 3.12 -12.20
N MET A 18 8.62 3.52 -13.35
CA MET A 18 10.08 3.65 -13.52
C MET A 18 10.67 4.76 -12.66
N MET A 19 9.97 5.89 -12.50
CA MET A 19 10.37 6.95 -11.59
C MET A 19 10.35 6.47 -10.12
N GLY A 20 9.45 5.55 -9.78
CA GLY A 20 9.36 4.92 -8.48
C GLY A 20 10.49 3.92 -8.15
N ARG A 21 11.33 3.54 -9.12
CA ARG A 21 12.40 2.54 -8.94
C ARG A 21 13.28 2.76 -7.70
N PRO A 22 13.69 3.98 -7.35
CA PRO A 22 14.51 4.20 -6.15
C PRO A 22 13.81 3.93 -4.83
N ILE A 23 12.48 3.90 -4.82
CA ILE A 23 11.66 3.73 -3.61
C ILE A 23 11.08 2.32 -3.45
N TRP A 24 11.34 1.40 -4.38
CA TRP A 24 10.80 0.03 -4.34
C TRP A 24 11.12 -0.71 -3.05
N LYS A 25 12.28 -0.44 -2.44
CA LYS A 25 12.63 -1.00 -1.12
C LYS A 25 11.66 -0.55 -0.01
N TYR A 26 11.26 0.72 -0.03
CA TYR A 26 10.30 1.26 0.96
C TYR A 26 8.90 0.71 0.73
N ILE A 27 8.49 0.63 -0.53
CA ILE A 27 7.22 0.00 -0.93
C ILE A 27 7.20 -1.48 -0.50
N GLY A 28 8.28 -2.22 -0.74
CA GLY A 28 8.39 -3.62 -0.33
C GLY A 28 8.27 -3.82 1.18
N ILE A 29 8.97 -3.01 1.98
CA ILE A 29 8.88 -3.07 3.45
C ILE A 29 7.46 -2.70 3.92
N SER A 30 6.88 -1.63 3.38
CA SER A 30 5.53 -1.20 3.71
C SER A 30 4.50 -2.29 3.38
N THR A 31 4.58 -2.90 2.19
CA THR A 31 3.68 -3.98 1.77
C THR A 31 3.80 -5.23 2.66
N LEU A 32 5.03 -5.62 3.00
CA LEU A 32 5.26 -6.75 3.91
C LEU A 32 4.71 -6.46 5.31
N ALA A 33 4.94 -5.25 5.83
CA ALA A 33 4.39 -4.85 7.12
C ALA A 33 2.85 -4.85 7.08
N SER A 34 2.23 -4.31 6.03
CA SER A 34 0.79 -4.31 5.83
C SER A 34 0.22 -5.73 5.82
N THR A 35 0.83 -6.62 5.06
CA THR A 35 0.40 -8.03 4.96
C THR A 35 0.54 -8.76 6.30
N LEU A 36 1.68 -8.59 6.97
CA LEU A 36 1.92 -9.20 8.30
C LEU A 36 0.94 -8.65 9.35
N GLY A 37 0.68 -7.34 9.33
CA GLY A 37 -0.31 -6.71 10.19
C GLY A 37 -1.72 -7.26 9.97
N ALA A 38 -2.11 -7.48 8.71
CA ALA A 38 -3.41 -8.08 8.37
C ALA A 38 -3.51 -9.55 8.81
N LEU A 39 -2.45 -10.35 8.64
CA LEU A 39 -2.39 -11.72 9.14
C LEU A 39 -2.43 -11.75 10.69
N SER A 40 -1.78 -10.80 11.34
CA SER A 40 -1.85 -10.65 12.80
C SER A 40 -3.26 -10.30 13.30
N HIS A 41 -4.04 -9.54 12.51
CA HIS A 41 -5.46 -9.31 12.80
C HIS A 41 -6.27 -10.59 12.76
N MET A 42 -6.03 -11.45 11.76
CA MET A 42 -6.68 -12.77 11.70
C MET A 42 -6.26 -13.65 12.90
N GLY A 43 -4.96 -13.62 13.24
CA GLY A 43 -4.44 -14.29 14.44
C GLY A 43 -5.09 -13.78 15.73
N LEU A 44 -5.23 -12.46 15.87
CA LEU A 44 -5.91 -11.84 17.01
C LEU A 44 -7.33 -12.38 17.20
N MET A 45 -8.11 -12.45 16.11
CA MET A 45 -9.48 -12.96 16.14
C MET A 45 -9.50 -14.47 16.46
N GLY A 46 -8.65 -15.27 15.81
CA GLY A 46 -8.59 -16.72 16.01
C GLY A 46 -8.13 -17.11 17.40
N PHE A 47 -6.98 -16.59 17.85
CA PHE A 47 -6.46 -16.89 19.18
C PHE A 47 -7.31 -16.26 20.30
N GLY A 48 -7.92 -15.10 20.05
CA GLY A 48 -8.86 -14.47 20.97
C GLY A 48 -10.10 -15.33 21.19
N ALA A 49 -10.67 -15.90 20.13
CA ALA A 49 -11.79 -16.83 20.23
C ALA A 49 -11.39 -18.11 21.02
N LEU A 50 -10.23 -18.69 20.74
CA LEU A 50 -9.72 -19.86 21.46
C LEU A 50 -9.45 -19.55 22.93
N TRP A 51 -8.93 -18.37 23.23
CA TRP A 51 -8.75 -17.91 24.60
C TRP A 51 -10.07 -17.81 25.36
N LEU A 52 -11.11 -17.24 24.77
CA LEU A 52 -12.44 -17.14 25.38
C LEU A 52 -13.05 -18.52 25.63
N LEU A 53 -12.92 -19.46 24.69
CA LEU A 53 -13.38 -20.83 24.85
C LEU A 53 -12.65 -21.55 26.00
N ALA A 54 -11.32 -21.38 26.08
CA ALA A 54 -10.51 -21.97 27.15
C ALA A 54 -10.82 -21.32 28.51
N ALA A 55 -11.01 -20.01 28.58
CA ALA A 55 -11.40 -19.30 29.80
C ALA A 55 -12.80 -19.72 30.30
N ALA A 56 -13.70 -20.08 29.38
CA ALA A 56 -15.03 -20.62 29.73
C ALA A 56 -15.04 -22.11 30.08
N GLY A 57 -13.87 -22.77 30.09
CA GLY A 57 -13.72 -24.17 30.48
C GLY A 57 -14.02 -25.20 29.39
N PHE A 58 -14.17 -24.76 28.10
CA PHE A 58 -14.43 -25.67 26.99
C PHE A 58 -13.17 -26.31 26.40
N SER A 59 -11.97 -25.75 26.71
CA SER A 59 -10.68 -26.27 26.25
C SER A 59 -9.56 -25.88 27.21
N ASP A 60 -8.43 -26.59 27.14
CA ASP A 60 -7.21 -26.26 27.87
C ASP A 60 -6.39 -25.20 27.14
N GLY A 61 -5.43 -24.57 27.83
CA GLY A 61 -4.45 -23.68 27.24
C GLY A 61 -4.81 -22.19 27.23
N ALA A 62 -5.69 -21.74 28.15
CA ALA A 62 -6.09 -20.31 28.25
C ALA A 62 -4.89 -19.36 28.30
N GLY A 63 -3.83 -19.69 29.04
CA GLY A 63 -2.63 -18.85 29.17
C GLY A 63 -1.87 -18.67 27.84
N ILE A 64 -1.71 -19.76 27.07
CA ILE A 64 -1.00 -19.68 25.78
C ILE A 64 -1.81 -18.89 24.74
N TYR A 65 -3.13 -19.08 24.68
CA TYR A 65 -3.98 -18.33 23.76
C TYR A 65 -4.05 -16.84 24.12
N ALA A 66 -4.08 -16.49 25.40
CA ALA A 66 -3.96 -15.11 25.87
C ALA A 66 -2.63 -14.47 25.44
N ALA A 67 -1.52 -15.19 25.62
CA ALA A 67 -0.20 -14.71 25.21
C ALA A 67 -0.12 -14.51 23.68
N LEU A 68 -0.63 -15.45 22.87
CA LEU A 68 -0.66 -15.33 21.41
C LEU A 68 -1.54 -14.16 20.95
N THR A 69 -2.68 -13.95 21.59
CA THR A 69 -3.55 -12.81 21.35
C THR A 69 -2.82 -11.49 21.62
N ALA A 70 -2.13 -11.39 22.75
CA ALA A 70 -1.34 -10.21 23.11
C ALA A 70 -0.19 -9.95 22.12
N VAL A 71 0.52 -11.00 21.71
CA VAL A 71 1.57 -10.89 20.67
C VAL A 71 0.99 -10.38 19.36
N CYS A 72 -0.14 -10.91 18.91
CA CYS A 72 -0.81 -10.44 17.70
C CYS A 72 -1.21 -8.95 17.83
N ALA A 73 -1.72 -8.52 18.98
CA ALA A 73 -2.09 -7.11 19.20
C ALA A 73 -0.86 -6.18 19.09
N VAL A 74 0.28 -6.57 19.67
CA VAL A 74 1.53 -5.79 19.55
C VAL A 74 2.03 -5.78 18.10
N LEU A 75 2.01 -6.92 17.41
CA LEU A 75 2.42 -7.01 16.01
C LEU A 75 1.57 -6.13 15.10
N ILE A 76 0.26 -6.05 15.32
CA ILE A 76 -0.63 -5.16 14.58
C ILE A 76 -0.14 -3.71 14.72
N ALA A 77 0.09 -3.24 15.95
CA ALA A 77 0.53 -1.86 16.19
C ALA A 77 1.88 -1.56 15.54
N VAL A 78 2.86 -2.45 15.70
CA VAL A 78 4.20 -2.31 15.10
C VAL A 78 4.13 -2.33 13.58
N CYS A 79 3.40 -3.27 13.00
CA CYS A 79 3.26 -3.39 11.55
C CYS A 79 2.55 -2.17 10.94
N ARG A 80 1.51 -1.64 11.58
CA ARG A 80 0.83 -0.41 11.13
C ARG A 80 1.74 0.81 11.18
N TYR A 81 2.54 0.93 12.25
CA TYR A 81 3.54 1.99 12.34
C TYR A 81 4.58 1.88 11.21
N LEU A 82 5.15 0.70 10.99
CA LEU A 82 6.14 0.46 9.94
C LEU A 82 5.56 0.70 8.54
N GLU A 83 4.35 0.21 8.26
CA GLU A 83 3.63 0.45 7.01
C GLU A 83 3.54 1.95 6.73
N GLY A 84 3.05 2.75 7.69
CA GLY A 84 2.92 4.20 7.53
C GLY A 84 4.27 4.89 7.32
N VAL A 85 5.25 4.61 8.18
CA VAL A 85 6.58 5.24 8.08
C VAL A 85 7.23 4.96 6.73
N PHE A 86 7.30 3.69 6.31
CA PHE A 86 7.99 3.34 5.05
C PHE A 86 7.23 3.77 3.81
N SER A 87 5.90 3.76 3.84
CA SER A 87 5.06 4.30 2.77
C SER A 87 5.34 5.78 2.53
N HIS A 88 5.30 6.60 3.58
CA HIS A 88 5.54 8.04 3.47
C HIS A 88 7.01 8.39 3.20
N LEU A 89 7.98 7.69 3.79
CA LEU A 89 9.40 7.89 3.47
C LEU A 89 9.69 7.64 1.98
N GLY A 90 9.07 6.62 1.40
CA GLY A 90 9.16 6.37 -0.03
C GLY A 90 8.56 7.51 -0.85
N ALA A 91 7.33 7.89 -0.54
CA ALA A 91 6.61 8.94 -1.26
C ALA A 91 7.34 10.30 -1.18
N TYR A 92 7.72 10.76 0.01
CA TYR A 92 8.46 12.01 0.15
C TYR A 92 9.83 12.00 -0.55
N GLY A 93 10.50 10.85 -0.56
CA GLY A 93 11.77 10.68 -1.28
C GLY A 93 11.63 10.89 -2.79
N ILE A 94 10.53 10.47 -3.40
CA ILE A 94 10.26 10.70 -4.83
C ILE A 94 9.79 12.12 -5.08
N LEU A 95 8.92 12.68 -4.23
CA LEU A 95 8.46 14.06 -4.34
C LEU A 95 9.63 15.05 -4.34
N ALA A 96 10.56 14.89 -3.40
CA ALA A 96 11.76 15.73 -3.33
C ALA A 96 12.57 15.69 -4.64
N LYS A 97 12.78 14.49 -5.20
CA LYS A 97 13.47 14.34 -6.49
C LYS A 97 12.70 14.98 -7.65
N MET A 98 11.38 14.83 -7.68
CA MET A 98 10.56 15.42 -8.74
C MET A 98 10.58 16.94 -8.69
N ARG A 99 10.55 17.54 -7.48
CA ARG A 99 10.69 18.99 -7.32
C ARG A 99 12.03 19.50 -7.81
N VAL A 100 13.12 18.79 -7.49
CA VAL A 100 14.47 19.15 -8.01
C VAL A 100 14.50 19.05 -9.54
N HIS A 101 14.01 17.94 -10.12
CA HIS A 101 13.98 17.79 -11.58
C HIS A 101 13.11 18.84 -12.27
N LEU A 102 11.98 19.21 -11.67
CA LEU A 102 11.14 20.28 -12.19
C LEU A 102 11.88 21.62 -12.16
N PHE A 103 12.53 21.94 -11.05
CA PHE A 103 13.32 23.16 -10.90
C PHE A 103 14.44 23.23 -11.92
N ASP A 104 15.22 22.16 -12.07
CA ASP A 104 16.29 22.07 -13.08
C ASP A 104 15.77 22.23 -14.50
N ALA A 105 14.58 21.68 -14.79
CA ALA A 105 13.96 21.83 -16.10
C ALA A 105 13.52 23.26 -16.39
N ILE A 106 12.95 23.95 -15.39
CA ILE A 106 12.53 25.34 -15.49
C ILE A 106 13.75 26.24 -15.66
N ASP A 107 14.81 26.03 -14.88
CA ASP A 107 16.04 26.82 -14.94
C ASP A 107 16.69 26.79 -16.34
N ARG A 108 16.70 25.63 -16.99
CA ARG A 108 17.25 25.45 -18.36
C ARG A 108 16.47 26.20 -19.43
N ILE A 109 15.18 26.47 -19.24
CA ILE A 109 14.32 27.13 -20.22
C ILE A 109 13.94 28.56 -19.82
N ALA A 110 14.39 29.01 -18.64
CA ALA A 110 14.28 30.40 -18.22
C ALA A 110 15.28 31.30 -19.01
N PRO A 111 14.97 32.59 -19.24
CA PRO A 111 13.73 33.26 -18.90
C PRO A 111 12.61 33.06 -19.91
N ALA A 112 12.90 32.50 -21.10
CA ALA A 112 11.98 32.46 -22.24
C ALA A 112 10.65 31.73 -21.92
N TYR A 113 10.68 30.72 -21.10
CA TYR A 113 9.49 29.97 -20.70
C TYR A 113 8.60 30.72 -19.70
N LEU A 114 9.21 31.57 -18.86
CA LEU A 114 8.51 32.32 -17.82
C LEU A 114 7.87 33.62 -18.35
N ILE A 115 8.32 34.11 -19.53
CA ILE A 115 7.75 35.29 -20.14
C ILE A 115 6.31 35.00 -20.59
N GLY A 116 5.35 35.73 -19.99
CA GLY A 116 3.92 35.58 -20.30
C GLY A 116 3.20 34.44 -19.59
N ARG A 117 3.83 33.81 -18.60
CA ARG A 117 3.16 32.86 -17.68
C ARG A 117 3.00 33.47 -16.29
N GLU A 118 1.89 33.15 -15.65
CA GLU A 118 1.70 33.53 -14.25
C GLU A 118 2.57 32.64 -13.35
N THR A 119 3.26 33.25 -12.41
CA THR A 119 4.06 32.52 -11.41
C THR A 119 3.21 31.49 -10.66
N GLY A 120 1.92 31.76 -10.49
CA GLY A 120 0.96 30.85 -9.87
C GLY A 120 0.82 29.50 -10.59
N ASP A 121 0.84 29.48 -11.92
CA ASP A 121 0.75 28.23 -12.70
C ASP A 121 1.96 27.32 -12.45
N VAL A 122 3.16 27.91 -12.40
CA VAL A 122 4.40 27.16 -12.14
C VAL A 122 4.42 26.64 -10.71
N MET A 123 3.99 27.44 -9.75
CA MET A 123 3.88 27.06 -8.35
C MET A 123 2.83 25.95 -8.14
N ASN A 124 1.72 26.01 -8.85
CA ASN A 124 0.69 24.96 -8.76
C ASN A 124 1.24 23.60 -9.22
N ILE A 125 1.99 23.54 -10.31
CA ILE A 125 2.65 22.31 -10.77
C ILE A 125 3.67 21.83 -9.72
N ALA A 126 4.47 22.75 -9.17
CA ALA A 126 5.54 22.38 -8.24
C ALA A 126 5.03 21.90 -6.87
N VAL A 127 3.85 22.35 -6.47
CA VAL A 127 3.27 22.03 -5.15
C VAL A 127 2.11 21.04 -5.34
N SER A 128 1.00 21.47 -5.92
CA SER A 128 -0.24 20.69 -5.94
C SER A 128 -0.17 19.44 -6.82
N ASP A 129 0.35 19.56 -8.05
CA ASP A 129 0.39 18.41 -8.97
C ASP A 129 1.38 17.36 -8.50
N ILE A 130 2.54 17.79 -7.95
CA ILE A 130 3.52 16.86 -7.39
C ILE A 130 2.99 16.21 -6.10
N GLU A 131 2.29 16.94 -5.23
CA GLU A 131 1.67 16.37 -4.01
C GLU A 131 0.61 15.32 -4.32
N THR A 132 -0.12 15.47 -5.43
CA THR A 132 -1.07 14.43 -5.87
C THR A 132 -0.38 13.09 -6.12
N LEU A 133 0.89 13.09 -6.51
CA LEU A 133 1.67 11.87 -6.70
C LEU A 133 2.08 11.21 -5.37
N GLU A 134 2.14 11.95 -4.26
CA GLU A 134 2.32 11.37 -2.94
C GLU A 134 1.20 10.38 -2.64
N TYR A 135 -0.04 10.80 -2.83
CA TYR A 135 -1.20 9.94 -2.61
C TYR A 135 -1.12 8.65 -3.44
N PHE A 136 -0.71 8.77 -4.71
CA PHE A 136 -0.53 7.61 -5.58
C PHE A 136 0.55 6.65 -5.03
N PHE A 137 1.72 7.14 -4.66
CA PHE A 137 2.83 6.29 -4.21
C PHE A 137 2.60 5.75 -2.79
N ALA A 138 2.07 6.55 -1.87
CA ALA A 138 1.87 6.15 -0.49
C ALA A 138 0.61 5.28 -0.30
N HIS A 139 -0.47 5.57 -1.02
CA HIS A 139 -1.79 4.99 -0.73
C HIS A 139 -2.36 4.10 -1.84
N THR A 140 -1.70 4.01 -3.01
CA THR A 140 -2.21 3.16 -4.10
C THR A 140 -1.29 1.97 -4.35
N ILE A 141 0.01 2.18 -4.48
CA ILE A 141 0.93 1.11 -4.89
C ILE A 141 1.07 0.03 -3.82
N GLY A 142 1.27 0.42 -2.55
CA GLY A 142 1.38 -0.53 -1.44
C GLY A 142 0.14 -1.43 -1.31
N PRO A 143 -1.07 -0.86 -1.17
CA PRO A 143 -2.31 -1.63 -1.14
C PRO A 143 -2.56 -2.52 -2.35
N MET A 144 -2.15 -2.13 -3.57
CA MET A 144 -2.24 -3.00 -4.75
C MET A 144 -1.49 -4.33 -4.57
N PHE A 145 -0.31 -4.31 -3.98
CA PHE A 145 0.43 -5.53 -3.68
C PHE A 145 -0.20 -6.31 -2.53
N THR A 146 -0.70 -5.62 -1.50
CA THR A 146 -1.36 -6.26 -0.36
C THR A 146 -2.65 -6.98 -0.77
N VAL A 147 -3.43 -6.43 -1.71
CA VAL A 147 -4.64 -7.07 -2.26
C VAL A 147 -4.34 -8.40 -2.95
N ILE A 148 -3.13 -8.62 -3.43
CA ILE A 148 -2.72 -9.90 -4.02
C ILE A 148 -2.10 -10.80 -2.95
N LEU A 149 -1.18 -10.27 -2.15
CA LEU A 149 -0.41 -11.02 -1.16
C LEU A 149 -1.29 -11.59 -0.04
N LEU A 150 -2.20 -10.78 0.50
CA LEU A 150 -3.03 -11.20 1.65
C LEU A 150 -4.00 -12.35 1.28
N PRO A 151 -4.83 -12.26 0.22
CA PRO A 151 -5.68 -13.37 -0.18
C PRO A 151 -4.88 -14.63 -0.50
N THR A 152 -3.76 -14.49 -1.22
CA THR A 152 -2.91 -15.63 -1.58
C THR A 152 -2.38 -16.33 -0.33
N THR A 153 -1.83 -15.58 0.62
CA THR A 153 -1.31 -16.14 1.88
C THR A 153 -2.41 -16.80 2.70
N THR A 154 -3.58 -16.15 2.78
CA THR A 154 -4.73 -16.68 3.54
C THR A 154 -5.26 -17.98 2.92
N VAL A 155 -5.38 -18.04 1.59
CA VAL A 155 -5.81 -19.26 0.89
C VAL A 155 -4.80 -20.40 1.08
N VAL A 156 -3.49 -20.10 1.04
CA VAL A 156 -2.44 -21.10 1.30
C VAL A 156 -2.53 -21.63 2.74
N ILE A 157 -2.68 -20.76 3.73
CA ILE A 157 -2.85 -21.17 5.13
C ILE A 157 -4.11 -22.02 5.30
N ALA A 158 -5.24 -21.59 4.73
CA ALA A 158 -6.49 -22.31 4.78
C ALA A 158 -6.39 -23.70 4.13
N TRP A 159 -5.69 -23.78 2.98
CA TRP A 159 -5.42 -25.05 2.30
C TRP A 159 -4.62 -26.03 3.19
N CYS A 160 -3.59 -25.53 3.88
CA CYS A 160 -2.78 -26.35 4.80
C CYS A 160 -3.58 -26.86 6.02
N VAL A 161 -4.62 -26.12 6.43
CA VAL A 161 -5.50 -26.55 7.53
C VAL A 161 -6.56 -27.53 7.01
N ASN A 162 -7.30 -27.15 5.99
CA ASN A 162 -8.28 -27.99 5.30
C ASN A 162 -8.58 -27.41 3.90
N PRO A 163 -8.40 -28.21 2.82
CA PRO A 163 -8.65 -27.76 1.45
C PRO A 163 -10.06 -27.22 1.20
N LEU A 164 -11.07 -27.67 1.93
CA LEU A 164 -12.43 -27.15 1.80
C LEU A 164 -12.54 -25.68 2.20
N TYR A 165 -11.75 -25.23 3.18
CA TYR A 165 -11.73 -23.82 3.56
C TYR A 165 -11.17 -22.94 2.44
N ALA A 166 -10.09 -23.38 1.80
CA ALA A 166 -9.52 -22.68 0.64
C ALA A 166 -10.51 -22.59 -0.52
N LEU A 167 -11.25 -23.68 -0.78
CA LEU A 167 -12.24 -23.73 -1.86
C LEU A 167 -13.39 -22.73 -1.66
N VAL A 168 -13.77 -22.45 -0.42
CA VAL A 168 -14.76 -21.42 -0.07
C VAL A 168 -14.16 -20.01 -0.14
N LEU A 169 -12.90 -19.83 0.26
CA LEU A 169 -12.26 -18.52 0.29
C LEU A 169 -11.89 -17.99 -1.10
N ILE A 170 -11.51 -18.86 -2.04
CA ILE A 170 -11.11 -18.46 -3.38
C ILE A 170 -12.18 -17.60 -4.08
N PRO A 171 -13.45 -18.03 -4.23
CA PRO A 171 -14.46 -17.21 -4.91
C PRO A 171 -14.75 -15.91 -4.16
N ILE A 172 -14.71 -15.91 -2.82
CA ILE A 172 -14.92 -14.71 -2.01
C ILE A 172 -13.82 -13.67 -2.31
N TYR A 173 -12.55 -14.08 -2.28
CA TYR A 173 -11.45 -13.19 -2.57
C TYR A 173 -11.40 -12.73 -4.03
N LEU A 174 -11.80 -13.57 -4.98
CA LEU A 174 -11.94 -13.15 -6.38
C LEU A 174 -13.00 -12.07 -6.55
N ILE A 175 -14.14 -12.18 -5.87
CA ILE A 175 -15.18 -11.16 -5.90
C ILE A 175 -14.66 -9.85 -5.29
N ILE A 176 -14.03 -9.89 -4.11
CA ILE A 176 -13.54 -8.69 -3.42
C ILE A 176 -12.38 -8.04 -4.17
N SER A 177 -11.43 -8.82 -4.68
CA SER A 177 -10.20 -8.28 -5.27
C SER A 177 -10.34 -7.90 -6.75
N VAL A 178 -11.29 -8.46 -7.48
CA VAL A 178 -11.44 -8.25 -8.92
C VAL A 178 -12.77 -7.62 -9.27
N VAL A 179 -13.87 -8.23 -8.83
CA VAL A 179 -15.22 -7.77 -9.24
C VAL A 179 -15.55 -6.43 -8.60
N LEU A 180 -15.31 -6.28 -7.30
CA LEU A 180 -15.66 -5.05 -6.58
C LEU A 180 -14.91 -3.82 -7.13
N PRO A 181 -13.60 -3.82 -7.37
CA PRO A 181 -12.89 -2.68 -7.98
C PRO A 181 -13.28 -2.38 -9.43
N LEU A 182 -13.86 -3.34 -10.17
CA LEU A 182 -14.29 -3.12 -11.55
C LEU A 182 -15.69 -2.50 -11.63
N VAL A 183 -16.49 -2.61 -10.56
CA VAL A 183 -17.87 -2.12 -10.49
C VAL A 183 -17.97 -0.79 -9.72
N ALA A 184 -16.98 -0.47 -8.87
CA ALA A 184 -16.89 0.79 -8.12
C ALA A 184 -16.29 1.93 -8.96
#